data_d9aff037e0017f4798b7417775ee4ca5
#
_entry.id   d9aff037e0017f4798b7417775ee4ca5
#
_cell.length_a   1.000
_cell.length_b   1.000
_cell.length_c   1.000
_cell.angle_alpha   90.00
_cell.angle_beta   90.00
_cell.angle_gamma   90.00
#
_symmetry.space_group_name_H-M   'P 1'
#
loop_
_entity.id
_entity.type
_entity.pdbx_description
1 polymer ?
#
loop_
_entity_poly.entity_id
_entity_poly.type
_entity_poly.pdbx_seq_one_letter_code
_entity_poly.pdbx_strand_id
1 'polypeptide(L)'
;MPKKTRGAIIDAFCTRIEARGYKPMLYSSKYWLSALIPSETTRRWDVWLAQYAPRPTYSGDFTMWQRGTGNVDGISGRVDIDICYRDYVDESPDRIVFALTSPMMQGKPVSALQAMLNAAGYTASDGQRLNVDGKLGKRSFSAFVEFLNAHKKYIE
;
A
#
# COMPACT_ATOMS: atom_id res chain seq x y z
N MET A 1 -2.00 -19.85 24.92
CA MET A 1 -1.07 -20.40 23.91
C MET A 1 0.35 -19.97 24.25
N PRO A 2 1.33 -20.88 24.27
CA PRO A 2 2.73 -20.57 24.54
C PRO A 2 3.33 -19.56 23.54
N LYS A 3 4.29 -18.75 23.99
CA LYS A 3 4.98 -17.73 23.17
C LYS A 3 5.63 -18.37 21.92
N LYS A 4 6.33 -19.50 22.10
CA LYS A 4 6.97 -20.26 21.01
C LYS A 4 5.97 -20.71 19.94
N THR A 5 4.79 -21.19 20.34
CA THR A 5 3.75 -21.61 19.40
C THR A 5 3.21 -20.44 18.57
N ARG A 6 3.04 -19.26 19.19
CA ARG A 6 2.65 -18.04 18.45
C ARG A 6 3.67 -17.68 17.38
N GLY A 7 4.96 -17.69 17.74
CA GLY A 7 6.04 -17.45 16.77
C GLY A 7 6.00 -18.42 15.59
N ALA A 8 5.87 -19.72 15.88
CA ALA A 8 5.81 -20.75 14.83
C ALA A 8 4.62 -20.55 13.86
N ILE A 9 3.45 -20.14 14.37
CA ILE A 9 2.27 -19.84 13.52
C ILE A 9 2.54 -18.64 12.63
N ILE A 10 3.08 -17.55 13.20
CA ILE A 10 3.42 -16.33 12.45
C ILE A 10 4.45 -16.66 11.37
N ASP A 11 5.53 -17.36 11.74
CA ASP A 11 6.60 -17.72 10.81
C ASP A 11 6.09 -18.60 9.67
N ALA A 12 5.25 -19.59 9.95
CA ALA A 12 4.66 -20.44 8.93
C ALA A 12 3.76 -19.66 7.96
N PHE A 13 2.93 -18.75 8.48
CA PHE A 13 2.08 -17.88 7.66
C PHE A 13 2.90 -16.93 6.79
N CYS A 14 3.82 -16.17 7.39
CA CYS A 14 4.63 -15.20 6.69
C CYS A 14 5.53 -15.85 5.62
N THR A 15 6.16 -16.99 5.93
CA THR A 15 6.94 -17.77 4.95
C THR A 15 6.09 -18.18 3.75
N ARG A 16 4.83 -18.56 3.97
CA ARG A 16 3.93 -18.94 2.87
C ARG A 16 3.50 -17.78 2.00
N ILE A 17 3.33 -16.60 2.58
CA ILE A 17 3.04 -15.35 1.86
C ILE A 17 4.26 -14.93 1.03
N GLU A 18 5.45 -14.93 1.65
CA GLU A 18 6.71 -14.60 0.99
C GLU A 18 7.00 -15.54 -0.20
N ALA A 19 6.78 -16.84 -0.04
CA ALA A 19 6.95 -17.83 -1.12
C ALA A 19 6.01 -17.60 -2.34
N ARG A 20 5.02 -16.73 -2.21
CA ARG A 20 4.13 -16.30 -3.30
C ARG A 20 4.48 -14.93 -3.88
N GLY A 21 5.62 -14.37 -3.52
CA GLY A 21 6.11 -13.10 -4.02
C GLY A 21 5.56 -11.86 -3.29
N TYR A 22 4.83 -12.04 -2.17
CA TYR A 22 4.35 -10.92 -1.36
C TYR A 22 5.30 -10.62 -0.21
N LYS A 23 5.35 -9.36 0.21
CA LYS A 23 6.09 -8.93 1.40
C LYS A 23 5.20 -9.05 2.64
N PRO A 24 5.42 -10.04 3.52
CA PRO A 24 4.63 -10.17 4.74
C PRO A 24 5.02 -9.11 5.76
N MET A 25 4.04 -8.62 6.52
CA MET A 25 4.22 -7.69 7.61
C MET A 25 3.41 -8.12 8.83
N LEU A 26 4.01 -8.04 10.01
CA LEU A 26 3.36 -8.38 11.27
C LEU A 26 2.71 -7.14 11.88
N TYR A 27 1.40 -6.99 11.73
CA TYR A 27 0.62 -5.97 12.45
C TYR A 27 0.29 -6.43 13.86
N SER A 28 0.70 -5.65 14.87
CA SER A 28 0.34 -5.96 16.25
C SER A 28 0.54 -4.77 17.20
N SER A 29 -0.13 -4.83 18.37
CA SER A 29 0.07 -3.83 19.41
C SER A 29 1.45 -3.96 20.05
N LYS A 30 1.94 -2.84 20.63
CA LYS A 30 3.18 -2.80 21.43
C LYS A 30 3.24 -3.93 22.47
N TYR A 31 2.14 -4.16 23.20
CA TYR A 31 2.09 -5.21 24.22
C TYR A 31 2.36 -6.60 23.65
N TRP A 32 1.69 -6.96 22.54
CA TRP A 32 1.88 -8.26 21.91
C TRP A 32 3.30 -8.42 21.38
N LEU A 33 3.84 -7.40 20.72
CA LEU A 33 5.21 -7.43 20.16
C LEU A 33 6.25 -7.61 21.29
N SER A 34 6.09 -6.92 22.42
CA SER A 34 7.06 -6.97 23.52
C SER A 34 6.93 -8.22 24.39
N ALA A 35 5.70 -8.63 24.72
CA ALA A 35 5.44 -9.64 25.74
C ALA A 35 5.05 -11.02 25.18
N LEU A 36 4.33 -11.07 24.08
CA LEU A 36 3.64 -12.28 23.63
C LEU A 36 4.20 -12.94 22.37
N ILE A 37 4.95 -12.21 21.55
CA ILE A 37 5.60 -12.71 20.34
C ILE A 37 7.11 -12.87 20.60
N PRO A 38 7.73 -13.97 20.16
CA PRO A 38 9.18 -14.13 20.30
C PRO A 38 9.95 -13.04 19.56
N SER A 39 11.06 -12.56 20.15
CA SER A 39 11.87 -11.53 19.54
C SER A 39 12.58 -11.98 18.24
N GLU A 40 12.84 -13.26 18.09
CA GLU A 40 13.33 -13.85 16.84
C GLU A 40 12.31 -13.71 15.69
N THR A 41 11.02 -13.86 15.98
CA THR A 41 9.94 -13.66 14.99
C THR A 41 9.80 -12.20 14.60
N THR A 42 9.82 -11.25 15.57
CA THR A 42 9.71 -9.82 15.27
C THR A 42 10.94 -9.24 14.58
N ARG A 43 12.10 -9.87 14.69
CA ARG A 43 13.30 -9.49 13.92
C ARG A 43 13.34 -10.08 12.52
N ARG A 44 12.59 -11.17 12.29
CA ARG A 44 12.56 -11.81 10.99
C ARG A 44 11.63 -11.12 9.99
N TRP A 45 10.51 -10.58 10.48
CA TRP A 45 9.47 -10.00 9.65
C TRP A 45 9.35 -8.50 9.90
N ASP A 46 9.02 -7.76 8.86
CA ASP A 46 8.68 -6.35 9.01
C ASP A 46 7.51 -6.17 10.00
N VAL A 47 7.58 -5.16 10.83
CA VAL A 47 6.57 -4.90 11.87
C VAL A 47 5.80 -3.63 11.56
N TRP A 48 4.49 -3.74 11.59
CA TRP A 48 3.55 -2.62 11.64
C TRP A 48 3.06 -2.46 13.09
N LEU A 49 3.68 -1.52 13.78
CA LEU A 49 3.41 -1.26 15.19
C LEU A 49 2.09 -0.52 15.35
N ALA A 50 1.13 -1.08 16.10
CA ALA A 50 -0.05 -0.37 16.58
C ALA A 50 0.23 0.18 17.97
N GLN A 51 0.42 1.51 18.06
CA GLN A 51 0.60 2.21 19.35
C GLN A 51 0.11 3.65 19.22
N TYR A 52 -1.05 3.94 19.79
CA TYR A 52 -1.63 5.28 19.80
C TYR A 52 -0.88 6.16 20.80
N ALA A 53 0.02 6.99 20.31
CA ALA A 53 0.91 7.82 21.12
C ALA A 53 1.46 9.00 20.31
N PRO A 54 1.98 10.08 20.94
CA PRO A 54 2.69 11.16 20.23
C PRO A 54 3.99 10.69 19.56
N ARG A 55 4.62 9.65 20.11
CA ARG A 55 5.81 8.99 19.59
C ARG A 55 5.82 7.51 19.96
N PRO A 56 6.41 6.64 19.15
CA PRO A 56 6.51 5.23 19.51
C PRO A 56 7.46 5.03 20.70
N THR A 57 7.12 4.06 21.53
CA THR A 57 7.93 3.67 22.71
C THR A 57 8.22 2.17 22.71
N TYR A 58 7.92 1.48 21.59
CA TYR A 58 8.37 0.11 21.34
C TYR A 58 9.87 0.11 21.10
N SER A 59 10.59 -0.82 21.73
CA SER A 59 12.06 -0.90 21.67
C SER A 59 12.60 -1.81 20.57
N GLY A 60 11.73 -2.54 19.87
CA GLY A 60 12.12 -3.34 18.71
C GLY A 60 12.01 -2.56 17.41
N ASP A 61 12.51 -3.17 16.33
CA ASP A 61 12.42 -2.58 15.00
C ASP A 61 10.99 -2.63 14.46
N PHE A 62 10.60 -1.60 13.72
CA PHE A 62 9.33 -1.52 13.00
C PHE A 62 9.50 -0.64 11.77
N THR A 63 8.76 -0.93 10.73
CA THR A 63 8.81 -0.24 9.44
C THR A 63 7.57 0.60 9.18
N MET A 64 6.50 0.35 9.95
CA MET A 64 5.25 1.09 9.87
C MET A 64 4.68 1.30 11.26
N TRP A 65 4.04 2.45 11.48
CA TRP A 65 3.48 2.80 12.79
C TRP A 65 2.07 3.38 12.63
N GLN A 66 1.06 2.68 13.16
CA GLN A 66 -0.28 3.20 13.35
C GLN A 66 -0.29 4.06 14.62
N ARG A 67 -0.28 5.39 14.42
CA ARG A 67 -0.14 6.36 15.51
C ARG A 67 -1.45 6.75 16.20
N GLY A 68 -2.58 6.48 15.56
CA GLY A 68 -3.89 6.87 16.04
C GLY A 68 -4.91 6.95 14.91
N THR A 69 -5.96 7.71 15.13
CA THR A 69 -6.99 7.98 14.14
C THR A 69 -7.10 9.48 13.86
N GLY A 70 -7.53 9.86 12.67
CA GLY A 70 -7.73 11.25 12.25
C GLY A 70 -8.79 11.38 11.18
N ASN A 71 -9.09 12.63 10.81
CA ASN A 71 -9.92 12.93 9.66
C ASN A 71 -9.01 13.17 8.45
N VAL A 72 -9.44 12.68 7.29
CA VAL A 72 -8.77 12.88 6.00
C VAL A 72 -9.78 13.50 5.05
N ASP A 73 -9.38 14.57 4.37
CA ASP A 73 -10.22 15.27 3.41
C ASP A 73 -10.72 14.31 2.33
N GLY A 74 -12.03 14.32 2.09
CA GLY A 74 -12.68 13.43 1.12
C GLY A 74 -13.08 12.06 1.66
N ILE A 75 -12.76 11.73 2.92
CA ILE A 75 -13.19 10.50 3.58
C ILE A 75 -14.15 10.83 4.73
N SER A 76 -15.31 10.21 4.73
CA SER A 76 -16.29 10.38 5.81
C SER A 76 -15.89 9.57 7.04
N GLY A 77 -15.88 10.23 8.21
CA GLY A 77 -15.52 9.61 9.49
C GLY A 77 -14.03 9.66 9.79
N ARG A 78 -13.64 9.02 10.89
CA ARG A 78 -12.24 8.89 11.31
C ARG A 78 -11.65 7.63 10.70
N VAL A 79 -10.41 7.74 10.25
CA VAL A 79 -9.62 6.64 9.71
C VAL A 79 -8.32 6.47 10.49
N ASP A 80 -7.71 5.31 10.41
CA ASP A 80 -6.39 5.08 10.97
C ASP A 80 -5.35 5.98 10.27
N ILE A 81 -4.42 6.51 11.07
CA ILE A 81 -3.32 7.34 10.59
C ILE A 81 -2.02 6.59 10.87
N ASP A 82 -1.31 6.32 9.79
CA ASP A 82 -0.09 5.54 9.79
C ASP A 82 1.10 6.37 9.28
N ILE A 83 2.28 6.04 9.79
CA ILE A 83 3.56 6.52 9.28
C ILE A 83 4.32 5.32 8.74
N CYS A 84 4.66 5.34 7.48
CA CYS A 84 5.50 4.35 6.83
C CYS A 84 6.94 4.87 6.76
N TYR A 85 7.89 4.11 7.33
CA TYR A 85 9.31 4.46 7.37
C TYR A 85 10.13 3.76 6.28
N ARG A 86 9.49 2.86 5.53
CA ARG A 86 10.11 2.09 4.45
C ARG A 86 9.30 2.23 3.17
N ASP A 87 9.96 2.46 2.06
CA ASP A 87 9.31 2.44 0.76
C ASP A 87 9.08 0.99 0.31
N TYR A 88 7.82 0.57 0.31
CA TYR A 88 7.41 -0.75 -0.18
C TYR A 88 7.02 -0.74 -1.65
N VAL A 89 6.89 0.43 -2.27
CA VAL A 89 6.46 0.56 -3.67
C VAL A 89 7.51 -0.03 -4.60
N ASP A 90 8.79 0.19 -4.29
CA ASP A 90 9.89 -0.34 -5.11
C ASP A 90 10.14 -1.85 -4.90
N GLU A 91 9.63 -2.44 -3.82
CA GLU A 91 9.75 -3.86 -3.51
C GLU A 91 8.57 -4.70 -4.03
N SER A 92 7.54 -4.08 -4.60
CA SER A 92 6.38 -4.80 -5.14
C SER A 92 6.74 -5.43 -6.48
N PRO A 93 6.63 -6.77 -6.63
CA PRO A 93 6.83 -7.43 -7.91
C PRO A 93 5.78 -7.02 -8.94
N ASP A 94 4.66 -6.48 -8.49
CA ASP A 94 3.52 -6.06 -9.32
C ASP A 94 3.49 -4.54 -9.56
N ARG A 95 4.61 -3.83 -9.33
CA ARG A 95 4.70 -2.40 -9.64
C ARG A 95 4.44 -2.17 -11.13
N ILE A 96 3.32 -1.53 -11.42
CA ILE A 96 2.95 -1.16 -12.79
C ILE A 96 3.31 0.31 -12.99
N VAL A 97 4.27 0.56 -13.87
CA VAL A 97 4.61 1.92 -14.32
C VAL A 97 3.82 2.21 -15.59
N PHE A 98 2.85 3.11 -15.49
CA PHE A 98 2.09 3.56 -16.66
C PHE A 98 2.91 4.59 -17.44
N ALA A 99 3.29 4.25 -18.67
CA ALA A 99 4.07 5.12 -19.56
C ALA A 99 3.61 4.98 -21.00
N LEU A 100 3.76 6.04 -21.78
CA LEU A 100 3.62 5.98 -23.23
C LEU A 100 4.84 5.26 -23.81
N THR A 101 4.62 4.06 -24.36
CA THR A 101 5.68 3.19 -24.88
C THR A 101 5.43 2.81 -26.35
N SER A 102 6.47 2.32 -27.01
CA SER A 102 6.37 1.70 -28.33
C SER A 102 7.04 0.31 -28.26
N PRO A 103 6.30 -0.80 -28.42
CA PRO A 103 4.84 -0.85 -28.65
C PRO A 103 4.02 -0.31 -27.47
N MET A 104 2.78 0.10 -27.77
CA MET A 104 1.88 0.70 -26.78
C MET A 104 1.61 -0.25 -25.62
N MET A 105 1.70 0.25 -24.39
CA MET A 105 1.34 -0.50 -23.18
C MET A 105 -0.12 -0.90 -23.22
N GLN A 106 -0.42 -2.16 -22.92
CA GLN A 106 -1.78 -2.70 -22.97
C GLN A 106 -2.02 -3.82 -21.96
N GLY A 107 -3.29 -4.14 -21.75
CA GLY A 107 -3.73 -5.25 -20.90
C GLY A 107 -4.62 -4.85 -19.73
N LYS A 108 -4.91 -5.82 -18.86
CA LYS A 108 -5.81 -5.64 -17.71
C LYS A 108 -5.47 -4.46 -16.79
N PRO A 109 -4.19 -4.17 -16.48
CA PRO A 109 -3.85 -3.01 -15.65
C PRO A 109 -4.28 -1.68 -16.28
N VAL A 110 -4.14 -1.56 -17.62
CA VAL A 110 -4.56 -0.36 -18.35
C VAL A 110 -6.08 -0.23 -18.35
N SER A 111 -6.83 -1.33 -18.55
CA SER A 111 -8.30 -1.30 -18.43
C SER A 111 -8.74 -0.87 -17.05
N ALA A 112 -8.09 -1.37 -15.99
CA ALA A 112 -8.39 -0.99 -14.62
C ALA A 112 -8.14 0.50 -14.37
N LEU A 113 -7.00 1.05 -14.84
CA LEU A 113 -6.70 2.48 -14.80
C LEU A 113 -7.78 3.30 -15.51
N GLN A 114 -8.14 2.94 -16.74
CA GLN A 114 -9.18 3.64 -17.52
C GLN A 114 -10.54 3.65 -16.82
N ALA A 115 -10.94 2.51 -16.24
CA ALA A 115 -12.18 2.40 -15.49
C ALA A 115 -12.16 3.28 -14.23
N MET A 116 -11.05 3.29 -13.49
CA MET A 116 -10.84 4.12 -12.31
C MET A 116 -10.90 5.61 -12.65
N LEU A 117 -10.19 6.05 -13.69
CA LEU A 117 -10.20 7.45 -14.13
C LEU A 117 -11.63 7.91 -14.53
N ASN A 118 -12.35 7.06 -15.28
CA ASN A 118 -13.76 7.33 -15.63
C ASN A 118 -14.67 7.43 -14.39
N ALA A 119 -14.47 6.56 -13.40
CA ALA A 119 -15.25 6.58 -12.15
C ALA A 119 -14.94 7.82 -11.31
N ALA A 120 -13.71 8.30 -11.34
CA ALA A 120 -13.24 9.51 -10.68
C ALA A 120 -13.58 10.81 -11.45
N GLY A 121 -14.24 10.71 -12.62
CA GLY A 121 -14.67 11.85 -13.42
C GLY A 121 -13.60 12.45 -14.33
N TYR A 122 -12.43 11.80 -14.48
CA TYR A 122 -11.38 12.25 -15.38
C TYR A 122 -11.68 11.82 -16.82
N THR A 123 -11.52 12.77 -17.75
CA THR A 123 -11.83 12.58 -19.18
C THR A 123 -10.55 12.70 -20.02
N ALA A 124 -10.63 12.28 -21.26
CA ALA A 124 -9.59 12.60 -22.24
C ALA A 124 -9.52 14.11 -22.50
N SER A 125 -8.43 14.57 -23.10
CA SER A 125 -8.21 15.99 -23.42
C SER A 125 -9.30 16.64 -24.31
N ASP A 126 -10.14 15.84 -24.95
CA ASP A 126 -11.31 16.26 -25.73
C ASP A 126 -12.63 16.27 -24.91
N GLY A 127 -12.55 16.09 -23.60
CA GLY A 127 -13.72 16.04 -22.70
C GLY A 127 -14.55 14.76 -22.77
N GLN A 128 -14.15 13.79 -23.57
CA GLN A 128 -14.86 12.51 -23.72
C GLN A 128 -14.40 11.50 -22.67
N ARG A 129 -15.30 10.63 -22.23
CA ARG A 129 -14.93 9.49 -21.38
C ARG A 129 -13.92 8.59 -22.10
N LEU A 130 -13.07 7.94 -21.31
CA LEU A 130 -12.09 6.99 -21.82
C LEU A 130 -12.79 5.70 -22.26
N ASN A 131 -12.37 5.14 -23.38
CA ASN A 131 -12.68 3.76 -23.73
C ASN A 131 -11.88 2.83 -22.80
N VAL A 132 -12.57 1.87 -22.19
CA VAL A 132 -11.94 0.85 -21.33
C VAL A 132 -11.49 -0.31 -22.23
N ASP A 133 -10.53 -0.04 -23.10
CA ASP A 133 -10.04 -0.96 -24.11
C ASP A 133 -8.70 -1.63 -23.75
N GLY A 134 -8.13 -1.23 -22.61
CA GLY A 134 -6.85 -1.73 -22.13
C GLY A 134 -5.65 -1.25 -22.94
N LYS A 135 -5.76 -0.17 -23.70
CA LYS A 135 -4.67 0.42 -24.50
C LYS A 135 -4.29 1.80 -23.97
N LEU A 136 -3.06 1.97 -23.50
CA LEU A 136 -2.59 3.23 -22.92
C LEU A 136 -2.10 4.18 -24.02
N GLY A 137 -3.05 4.75 -24.75
CA GLY A 137 -2.77 5.82 -25.72
C GLY A 137 -2.71 7.21 -25.06
N LYS A 138 -2.42 8.23 -25.87
CA LYS A 138 -2.32 9.63 -25.42
C LYS A 138 -3.56 10.11 -24.66
N ARG A 139 -4.76 9.69 -25.05
CA ARG A 139 -6.02 10.04 -24.40
C ARG A 139 -6.09 9.55 -22.94
N SER A 140 -5.81 8.26 -22.73
CA SER A 140 -5.80 7.68 -21.36
C SER A 140 -4.66 8.23 -20.54
N PHE A 141 -3.51 8.47 -21.17
CA PHE A 141 -2.34 9.01 -20.46
C PHE A 141 -2.54 10.47 -20.03
N SER A 142 -3.19 11.32 -20.86
CA SER A 142 -3.50 12.71 -20.46
C SER A 142 -4.45 12.78 -19.26
N ALA A 143 -5.50 11.95 -19.24
CA ALA A 143 -6.40 11.85 -18.10
C ALA A 143 -5.70 11.36 -16.83
N PHE A 144 -4.75 10.43 -16.96
CA PHE A 144 -3.93 9.95 -15.85
C PHE A 144 -3.01 11.04 -15.30
N VAL A 145 -2.36 11.82 -16.16
CA VAL A 145 -1.53 12.97 -15.74
C VAL A 145 -2.36 14.03 -15.02
N GLU A 146 -3.58 14.31 -15.50
CA GLU A 146 -4.50 15.23 -14.85
C GLU A 146 -4.90 14.74 -13.45
N PHE A 147 -5.24 13.45 -13.33
CA PHE A 147 -5.47 12.80 -12.03
C PHE A 147 -4.28 12.98 -11.08
N LEU A 148 -3.06 12.68 -11.52
CA LEU A 148 -1.86 12.84 -10.70
C LEU A 148 -1.65 14.28 -10.26
N ASN A 149 -1.82 15.25 -11.17
CA ASN A 149 -1.67 16.68 -10.86
C ASN A 149 -2.71 17.15 -9.83
N ALA A 150 -3.95 16.67 -9.92
CA ALA A 150 -5.00 17.00 -8.96
C ALA A 150 -4.73 16.43 -7.56
N HIS A 151 -3.94 15.33 -7.48
CA HIS A 151 -3.65 14.62 -6.23
C HIS A 151 -2.20 14.77 -5.77
N LYS A 152 -1.44 15.70 -6.34
CA LYS A 152 0.00 15.92 -6.04
C LYS A 152 0.32 16.01 -4.55
N LYS A 153 -0.53 16.69 -3.79
CA LYS A 153 -0.37 16.85 -2.33
C LYS A 153 -0.44 15.54 -1.52
N TYR A 154 -0.81 14.43 -2.14
CA TYR A 154 -0.88 13.11 -1.50
C TYR A 154 0.20 12.14 -1.99
N ILE A 155 1.06 12.58 -2.94
CA ILE A 155 2.07 11.74 -3.60
C ILE A 155 3.51 12.17 -3.18
N GLU A 156 3.66 13.36 -2.60
CA GLU A 156 4.86 13.86 -1.93
C GLU A 156 4.77 13.48 -0.44
#